data_323d55600bc5dc4fde28bc445327f18e
#
_entry.id   323d55600bc5dc4fde28bc445327f18e
#
_cell.length_a   1.000
_cell.length_b   1.000
_cell.length_c   1.000
_cell.angle_alpha   90.00
_cell.angle_beta   90.00
_cell.angle_gamma   90.00
#
_symmetry.space_group_name_H-M   'P 1'
#
loop_
_entity.id
_entity.type
_entity.pdbx_description
1 polymer ?
#
loop_
_entity_poly.entity_id
_entity_poly.type
_entity_poly.pdbx_seq_one_letter_code
_entity_poly.pdbx_strand_id
1 'polypeptide(L)'
;LPQRFPSEIVAADSASRDVVTFDKGCFGPAADVPSCVFGGDGRNVALEVVGDSHAQAMLQAIVDALPARDALRYHASPACPTIATALLTDPESKCWEFNRRFLDPLIEGPRSDVPLLIINNWTMPHGADVLRFASVSPKGLPVARGQTGDYEQELRTTVCRLTRTRKVFLTAPLPTFRVRVAETLAADLVFNRNAPDISKPLSEHIIEHDREISTMKRVASACGAVLLDPTPLICPQGVCKGSDQHVPIYKDQHHLTATGATRLTPMFRSIFVASH
;
A
#
# COMPACT_ATOMS: atom_id res chain seq x y z
N LEU A 1 -25.97 -20.48 -3.00
CA LEU A 1 -26.88 -19.75 -3.92
C LEU A 1 -26.22 -19.19 -5.20
N PRO A 2 -24.87 -19.32 -5.42
CA PRO A 2 -24.21 -18.77 -6.62
C PRO A 2 -24.82 -19.24 -7.94
N GLN A 3 -25.32 -20.47 -7.99
CA GLN A 3 -25.91 -21.08 -9.21
C GLN A 3 -27.20 -20.40 -9.72
N ARG A 4 -27.76 -19.44 -8.96
CA ARG A 4 -28.97 -18.70 -9.37
C ARG A 4 -28.67 -17.40 -10.13
N PHE A 5 -27.43 -16.95 -10.10
CA PHE A 5 -27.00 -15.71 -10.77
C PHE A 5 -26.08 -16.01 -11.94
N PRO A 6 -26.08 -15.16 -12.97
CA PRO A 6 -25.09 -15.21 -14.04
C PRO A 6 -23.67 -15.11 -13.51
N SER A 7 -22.73 -15.69 -14.25
CA SER A 7 -21.31 -15.77 -13.85
C SER A 7 -20.68 -14.40 -13.59
N GLU A 8 -21.06 -13.38 -14.33
CA GLU A 8 -20.59 -12.00 -14.17
C GLU A 8 -20.96 -11.38 -12.81
N ILE A 9 -22.19 -11.63 -12.33
CA ILE A 9 -22.64 -11.17 -11.00
C ILE A 9 -21.88 -11.91 -9.91
N VAL A 10 -21.71 -13.21 -10.06
CA VAL A 10 -20.94 -14.03 -9.11
C VAL A 10 -19.49 -13.61 -9.08
N ALA A 11 -18.90 -13.29 -10.23
CA ALA A 11 -17.53 -12.78 -10.34
C ALA A 11 -17.38 -11.42 -9.66
N ALA A 12 -18.31 -10.48 -9.90
CA ALA A 12 -18.29 -9.16 -9.26
C ALA A 12 -18.43 -9.27 -7.72
N ASP A 13 -19.37 -10.10 -7.20
CA ASP A 13 -19.51 -10.34 -5.77
C ASP A 13 -18.26 -10.98 -5.14
N SER A 14 -17.70 -11.98 -5.81
CA SER A 14 -16.52 -12.70 -5.30
C SER A 14 -15.27 -11.83 -5.28
N ALA A 15 -15.20 -10.77 -6.10
CA ALA A 15 -14.10 -9.83 -6.11
C ALA A 15 -13.94 -9.05 -4.79
N SER A 16 -15.00 -8.95 -3.98
CA SER A 16 -14.89 -8.39 -2.62
C SER A 16 -13.96 -9.21 -1.70
N ARG A 17 -13.70 -10.48 -2.05
CA ARG A 17 -12.83 -11.42 -1.34
C ARG A 17 -11.55 -11.77 -2.11
N ASP A 18 -11.34 -11.16 -3.26
CA ASP A 18 -10.13 -11.34 -4.08
C ASP A 18 -8.94 -10.58 -3.45
N VAL A 19 -8.26 -11.27 -2.56
CA VAL A 19 -7.08 -10.80 -1.82
C VAL A 19 -6.00 -11.87 -1.84
N VAL A 20 -4.75 -11.45 -1.77
CA VAL A 20 -3.65 -12.40 -1.53
C VAL A 20 -3.81 -12.98 -0.13
N THR A 21 -3.88 -14.30 -0.05
CA THR A 21 -3.95 -15.03 1.21
C THR A 21 -2.56 -15.45 1.66
N PHE A 22 -2.34 -15.47 2.95
CA PHE A 22 -1.05 -15.82 3.55
C PHE A 22 -1.19 -17.07 4.42
N ASP A 23 -0.48 -18.14 4.08
CA ASP A 23 -0.51 -19.39 4.84
C ASP A 23 0.21 -19.30 6.19
N LYS A 24 0.98 -18.21 6.45
CA LYS A 24 1.90 -18.09 7.60
C LYS A 24 1.66 -16.87 8.47
N GLY A 25 0.49 -16.25 8.41
CA GLY A 25 0.22 -15.05 9.18
C GLY A 25 1.11 -13.84 8.82
N CYS A 26 1.53 -13.75 7.56
CA CYS A 26 2.42 -12.68 7.06
C CYS A 26 1.80 -11.28 7.07
N PHE A 27 0.55 -11.16 7.48
CA PHE A 27 -0.18 -9.92 7.58
C PHE A 27 -1.11 -9.98 8.81
N GLY A 28 -1.01 -9.00 9.68
CA GLY A 28 -1.83 -8.94 10.89
C GLY A 28 -1.45 -7.77 11.79
N PRO A 29 -2.28 -7.45 12.79
CA PRO A 29 -2.04 -6.33 13.70
C PRO A 29 -0.95 -6.58 14.75
N ALA A 30 -0.38 -7.78 14.79
CA ALA A 30 0.59 -8.16 15.80
C ALA A 30 2.00 -7.60 15.50
N ALA A 31 2.73 -7.24 16.54
CA ALA A 31 4.12 -6.81 16.44
C ALA A 31 5.05 -7.96 15.99
N ASP A 32 4.64 -9.19 16.20
CA ASP A 32 5.38 -10.41 15.90
C ASP A 32 5.03 -11.05 14.54
N VAL A 33 4.30 -10.33 13.68
CA VAL A 33 4.07 -10.74 12.27
C VAL A 33 5.41 -11.18 11.67
N PRO A 34 5.49 -12.40 11.11
CA PRO A 34 6.75 -12.89 10.58
C PRO A 34 7.17 -12.11 9.33
N SER A 35 8.47 -12.07 9.10
CA SER A 35 9.05 -11.68 7.82
C SER A 35 8.77 -12.78 6.80
N CYS A 36 8.01 -12.49 5.76
CA CYS A 36 7.68 -13.48 4.75
C CYS A 36 8.45 -13.23 3.45
N VAL A 37 8.78 -14.30 2.75
CA VAL A 37 9.49 -14.25 1.48
C VAL A 37 8.58 -14.81 0.39
N PHE A 38 8.46 -14.06 -0.71
CA PHE A 38 7.66 -14.41 -1.90
C PHE A 38 8.53 -14.36 -3.16
N GLY A 39 8.18 -15.20 -4.13
CA GLY A 39 8.91 -15.33 -5.39
C GLY A 39 10.15 -16.24 -5.29
N GLY A 40 10.72 -16.56 -6.43
CA GLY A 40 11.94 -17.33 -6.59
C GLY A 40 12.10 -18.56 -5.69
N ASP A 41 13.35 -18.89 -5.35
CA ASP A 41 13.67 -19.92 -4.36
C ASP A 41 13.92 -19.36 -2.94
N GLY A 42 13.64 -18.07 -2.73
CA GLY A 42 13.80 -17.37 -1.48
C GLY A 42 15.25 -17.01 -1.08
N ARG A 43 16.24 -17.36 -1.89
CA ARG A 43 17.66 -17.14 -1.58
C ARG A 43 18.15 -15.76 -2.00
N ASN A 44 17.68 -15.28 -3.16
CA ASN A 44 18.06 -13.98 -3.69
C ASN A 44 16.98 -12.95 -3.44
N VAL A 45 17.04 -12.28 -2.29
CA VAL A 45 16.11 -11.19 -1.96
C VAL A 45 16.54 -9.94 -2.72
N ALA A 46 15.76 -9.58 -3.75
CA ALA A 46 16.00 -8.41 -4.62
C ALA A 46 15.17 -7.18 -4.22
N LEU A 47 14.23 -7.33 -3.32
CA LEU A 47 13.36 -6.25 -2.87
C LEU A 47 12.91 -6.47 -1.42
N GLU A 48 12.96 -5.41 -0.62
CA GLU A 48 12.28 -5.32 0.68
C GLU A 48 10.98 -4.53 0.51
N VAL A 49 9.86 -5.03 1.05
CA VAL A 49 8.56 -4.35 1.00
C VAL A 49 8.06 -4.13 2.42
N VAL A 50 7.76 -2.88 2.75
CA VAL A 50 7.14 -2.51 4.04
C VAL A 50 5.87 -1.69 3.77
N GLY A 51 4.80 -1.97 4.52
CA GLY A 51 3.58 -1.19 4.34
C GLY A 51 2.39 -1.62 5.20
N ASP A 52 1.22 -1.22 4.75
CA ASP A 52 -0.05 -1.55 5.37
C ASP A 52 -0.92 -2.49 4.51
N SER A 53 -2.24 -2.41 4.63
CA SER A 53 -3.19 -3.20 3.84
C SER A 53 -3.10 -2.93 2.33
N HIS A 54 -2.58 -1.78 1.91
CA HIS A 54 -2.33 -1.49 0.49
C HIS A 54 -1.15 -2.30 -0.04
N ALA A 55 -0.12 -2.54 0.78
CA ALA A 55 0.97 -3.45 0.41
C ALA A 55 0.46 -4.88 0.21
N GLN A 56 -0.48 -5.33 1.06
CA GLN A 56 -1.17 -6.62 0.85
C GLN A 56 -1.93 -6.65 -0.46
N ALA A 57 -2.73 -5.62 -0.73
CA ALA A 57 -3.55 -5.55 -1.94
C ALA A 57 -2.70 -5.56 -3.23
N MET A 58 -1.49 -5.00 -3.20
CA MET A 58 -0.59 -4.91 -4.36
C MET A 58 0.42 -6.07 -4.45
N LEU A 59 0.47 -6.97 -3.47
CA LEU A 59 1.53 -7.99 -3.39
C LEU A 59 1.60 -8.86 -4.64
N GLN A 60 0.46 -9.27 -5.23
CA GLN A 60 0.46 -10.08 -6.46
C GLN A 60 1.19 -9.36 -7.60
N ALA A 61 0.91 -8.08 -7.80
CA ALA A 61 1.56 -7.29 -8.85
C ALA A 61 3.09 -7.15 -8.64
N ILE A 62 3.52 -7.09 -7.37
CA ILE A 62 4.94 -6.98 -7.03
C ILE A 62 5.63 -8.34 -7.29
N VAL A 63 5.00 -9.45 -6.90
CA VAL A 63 5.51 -10.80 -7.17
C VAL A 63 5.62 -11.06 -8.67
N ASP A 64 4.60 -10.67 -9.45
CA ASP A 64 4.60 -10.80 -10.92
C ASP A 64 5.63 -9.89 -11.62
N ALA A 65 6.12 -8.88 -10.92
CA ALA A 65 7.15 -7.98 -11.42
C ALA A 65 8.58 -8.49 -11.17
N LEU A 66 8.77 -9.42 -10.24
CA LEU A 66 10.09 -9.95 -9.89
C LEU A 66 10.76 -10.64 -11.08
N PRO A 67 12.09 -10.49 -11.25
CA PRO A 67 12.85 -11.40 -12.10
C PRO A 67 12.71 -12.86 -11.65
N ALA A 68 12.74 -13.80 -12.59
CA ALA A 68 12.30 -15.19 -12.39
C ALA A 68 12.97 -15.96 -11.21
N ARG A 69 14.17 -15.55 -10.77
CA ARG A 69 14.91 -16.20 -9.66
C ARG A 69 14.93 -15.38 -8.39
N ASP A 70 14.40 -14.16 -8.46
CA ASP A 70 14.46 -13.23 -7.37
C ASP A 70 13.26 -13.39 -6.44
N ALA A 71 13.45 -13.00 -5.21
CA ALA A 71 12.42 -12.97 -4.18
C ALA A 71 12.30 -11.57 -3.58
N LEU A 72 11.15 -11.29 -2.97
CA LEU A 72 10.98 -10.15 -2.10
C LEU A 72 10.81 -10.60 -0.64
N ARG A 73 11.25 -9.74 0.29
CA ARG A 73 10.92 -9.87 1.70
C ARG A 73 9.80 -8.88 2.04
N TYR A 74 8.78 -9.37 2.71
CA TYR A 74 7.53 -8.64 2.93
C TYR A 74 7.24 -8.46 4.41
N HIS A 75 6.87 -7.23 4.78
CA HIS A 75 6.47 -6.82 6.12
C HIS A 75 5.30 -5.85 6.01
N ALA A 76 4.12 -6.24 6.47
CA ALA A 76 2.99 -5.33 6.48
C ALA A 76 2.07 -5.56 7.67
N SER A 77 1.51 -4.46 8.18
CA SER A 77 0.55 -4.47 9.27
C SER A 77 -0.64 -3.58 8.90
N PRO A 78 -1.88 -4.06 9.11
CA PRO A 78 -3.08 -3.30 8.72
C PRO A 78 -3.12 -1.94 9.41
N ALA A 79 -3.51 -0.92 8.64
CA ALA A 79 -3.68 0.46 9.10
C ALA A 79 -2.41 1.08 9.76
N CYS A 80 -1.22 0.50 9.55
CA CYS A 80 0.02 1.00 10.14
C CYS A 80 0.83 1.80 9.11
N PRO A 81 0.87 3.14 9.20
CA PRO A 81 1.69 3.94 8.32
C PRO A 81 3.18 3.67 8.59
N THR A 82 3.96 3.53 7.51
CA THR A 82 5.40 3.28 7.56
C THR A 82 6.15 4.56 7.90
N ILE A 83 6.02 5.01 9.14
CA ILE A 83 6.68 6.18 9.73
C ILE A 83 7.26 5.75 11.07
N ALA A 84 8.58 5.90 11.25
CA ALA A 84 9.30 5.38 12.41
C ALA A 84 8.76 5.86 13.77
N THR A 85 8.13 7.03 13.79
CA THR A 85 7.54 7.64 14.98
C THR A 85 6.03 7.49 15.09
N ALA A 86 5.39 6.78 14.16
CA ALA A 86 3.93 6.63 14.14
C ALA A 86 3.42 5.87 15.38
N LEU A 87 2.44 6.47 16.04
CA LEU A 87 1.72 5.92 17.17
C LEU A 87 0.22 6.09 16.92
N LEU A 88 -0.49 5.01 16.70
CA LEU A 88 -1.95 5.05 16.55
C LEU A 88 -2.59 5.27 17.93
N THR A 89 -3.71 6.01 17.95
CA THR A 89 -4.43 6.30 19.19
C THR A 89 -5.26 5.12 19.69
N ASP A 90 -5.51 4.13 18.84
CA ASP A 90 -6.09 2.85 19.24
C ASP A 90 -5.13 2.12 20.20
N PRO A 91 -5.52 1.86 21.47
CA PRO A 91 -4.67 1.21 22.45
C PRO A 91 -4.30 -0.23 22.10
N GLU A 92 -5.10 -0.90 21.27
CA GLU A 92 -4.83 -2.26 20.78
C GLU A 92 -3.83 -2.28 19.60
N SER A 93 -3.51 -1.12 19.03
CA SER A 93 -2.60 -1.01 17.89
C SER A 93 -1.17 -1.35 18.30
N LYS A 94 -0.53 -2.22 17.53
CA LYS A 94 0.89 -2.56 17.62
C LYS A 94 1.74 -1.91 16.54
N CYS A 95 1.24 -0.81 15.94
CA CYS A 95 1.93 -0.13 14.85
C CYS A 95 3.32 0.41 15.26
N TRP A 96 3.44 0.96 16.48
CA TRP A 96 4.72 1.41 17.01
C TRP A 96 5.76 0.30 17.08
N GLU A 97 5.39 -0.84 17.68
CA GLU A 97 6.26 -2.00 17.82
C GLU A 97 6.60 -2.60 16.45
N PHE A 98 5.63 -2.67 15.55
CA PHE A 98 5.85 -3.11 14.17
C PHE A 98 6.88 -2.23 13.46
N ASN A 99 6.69 -0.91 13.46
CA ASN A 99 7.61 0.02 12.81
C ASN A 99 9.02 -0.08 13.43
N ARG A 100 9.17 -0.14 14.74
CA ARG A 100 10.47 -0.32 15.38
C ARG A 100 11.15 -1.61 14.95
N ARG A 101 10.41 -2.70 14.91
CA ARG A 101 10.96 -4.01 14.55
C ARG A 101 11.49 -4.03 13.12
N PHE A 102 10.78 -3.41 12.17
CA PHE A 102 11.12 -3.51 10.76
C PHE A 102 11.84 -2.28 10.21
N LEU A 103 11.57 -1.06 10.70
CA LEU A 103 12.24 0.13 10.20
C LEU A 103 13.56 0.44 10.91
N ASP A 104 13.66 0.23 12.22
CA ASP A 104 14.89 0.55 12.95
C ASP A 104 16.12 -0.19 12.37
N PRO A 105 16.06 -1.50 12.09
CA PRO A 105 17.18 -2.19 11.45
C PRO A 105 17.50 -1.69 10.03
N LEU A 106 16.49 -1.24 9.28
CA LEU A 106 16.68 -0.69 7.95
C LEU A 106 17.30 0.72 8.00
N ILE A 107 16.99 1.49 9.03
CA ILE A 107 17.49 2.86 9.25
C ILE A 107 18.89 2.88 9.83
N GLU A 108 19.17 1.99 10.80
CA GLU A 108 20.41 1.97 11.60
C GLU A 108 21.43 0.97 11.08
N GLY A 109 20.99 0.06 10.20
CA GLY A 109 21.82 -0.99 9.63
C GLY A 109 22.83 -0.50 8.59
N PRO A 110 23.67 -1.40 8.08
CA PRO A 110 24.63 -1.10 7.02
C PRO A 110 23.93 -0.75 5.71
N ARG A 111 24.69 -0.12 4.80
CA ARG A 111 24.21 0.07 3.42
C ARG A 111 23.89 -1.27 2.78
N SER A 112 22.81 -1.28 2.01
CA SER A 112 22.34 -2.45 1.30
C SER A 112 21.97 -2.06 -0.15
N ASP A 113 22.33 -2.90 -1.09
CA ASP A 113 21.92 -2.77 -2.50
C ASP A 113 20.49 -3.27 -2.73
N VAL A 114 19.89 -3.97 -1.74
CA VAL A 114 18.48 -4.36 -1.80
C VAL A 114 17.61 -3.14 -1.58
N PRO A 115 16.84 -2.69 -2.59
CA PRO A 115 15.96 -1.53 -2.46
C PRO A 115 14.80 -1.80 -1.50
N LEU A 116 14.22 -0.72 -0.99
CA LEU A 116 13.02 -0.73 -0.16
C LEU A 116 11.85 -0.12 -0.93
N LEU A 117 10.73 -0.82 -0.96
CA LEU A 117 9.44 -0.31 -1.45
C LEU A 117 8.50 -0.08 -0.27
N ILE A 118 8.00 1.14 -0.14
CA ILE A 118 7.03 1.53 0.89
C ILE A 118 5.67 1.75 0.23
N ILE A 119 4.66 1.00 0.71
CA ILE A 119 3.29 1.07 0.21
C ILE A 119 2.33 1.26 1.37
N ASN A 120 1.64 2.40 1.39
CA ASN A 120 0.65 2.70 2.42
C ASN A 120 -0.62 3.30 1.84
N ASN A 121 -1.68 3.23 2.62
CA ASN A 121 -2.81 4.12 2.46
C ASN A 121 -2.43 5.52 2.98
N TRP A 122 -1.93 6.36 2.10
CA TRP A 122 -1.45 7.69 2.46
C TRP A 122 -2.57 8.66 2.85
N THR A 123 -3.84 8.28 2.64
CA THR A 123 -5.00 9.10 2.96
C THR A 123 -5.49 8.93 4.41
N MET A 124 -5.06 7.86 5.10
CA MET A 124 -5.48 7.56 6.48
C MET A 124 -4.96 8.53 7.56
N PRO A 125 -3.77 9.15 7.43
CA PRO A 125 -3.14 9.84 8.55
C PRO A 125 -3.69 11.23 8.89
N HIS A 126 -4.76 11.71 8.29
CA HIS A 126 -5.14 13.12 8.41
C HIS A 126 -6.03 13.48 9.61
N GLY A 127 -6.46 12.51 10.40
CA GLY A 127 -7.17 12.77 11.65
C GLY A 127 -6.20 12.81 12.83
N ALA A 128 -6.05 13.95 13.50
CA ALA A 128 -5.31 14.08 14.77
C ALA A 128 -5.77 13.08 15.84
N ASP A 129 -6.96 12.56 15.69
CA ASP A 129 -7.58 11.59 16.59
C ASP A 129 -7.14 10.14 16.32
N VAL A 130 -6.45 9.88 15.18
CA VAL A 130 -6.07 8.52 14.76
C VAL A 130 -4.56 8.31 14.84
N LEU A 131 -3.77 9.30 14.45
CA LEU A 131 -2.32 9.19 14.36
C LEU A 131 -1.62 10.29 15.18
N ARG A 132 -0.72 9.87 16.06
CA ARG A 132 0.21 10.72 16.79
C ARG A 132 1.64 10.31 16.47
N PHE A 133 2.58 11.15 16.87
CA PHE A 133 4.00 10.84 16.73
C PHE A 133 4.64 10.73 18.11
N ALA A 134 5.45 9.71 18.31
CA ALA A 134 6.06 9.42 19.58
C ALA A 134 7.53 9.83 19.61
N SER A 135 8.01 10.21 20.79
CA SER A 135 9.40 10.13 21.17
C SER A 135 9.65 8.88 22.01
N VAL A 136 10.87 8.40 22.03
CA VAL A 136 11.25 7.28 22.88
C VAL A 136 11.56 7.79 24.28
N SER A 137 10.89 7.25 25.31
CA SER A 137 11.22 7.54 26.70
C SER A 137 12.58 6.90 27.07
N PRO A 138 13.22 7.30 28.18
CA PRO A 138 14.42 6.64 28.69
C PRO A 138 14.24 5.15 28.97
N LYS A 139 13.00 4.68 29.12
CA LYS A 139 12.63 3.27 29.30
C LYS A 139 12.35 2.54 27.98
N GLY A 140 12.57 3.18 26.82
CA GLY A 140 12.28 2.60 25.51
C GLY A 140 10.79 2.53 25.13
N LEU A 141 9.89 3.10 25.95
CA LEU A 141 8.46 3.12 25.68
C LEU A 141 8.07 4.36 24.87
N PRO A 142 7.06 4.28 24.00
CA PRO A 142 6.57 5.43 23.24
C PRO A 142 5.93 6.44 24.20
N VAL A 143 6.28 7.70 24.02
CA VAL A 143 5.63 8.83 24.68
C VAL A 143 5.05 9.72 23.60
N ALA A 144 3.73 9.84 23.54
CA ALA A 144 3.08 10.72 22.59
C ALA A 144 3.57 12.16 22.77
N ARG A 145 4.04 12.80 21.71
CA ARG A 145 4.32 14.23 21.72
C ARG A 145 2.98 14.96 21.81
N GLY A 146 2.87 15.93 22.71
CA GLY A 146 1.61 16.57 23.14
C GLY A 146 0.83 17.35 22.08
N GLN A 147 1.29 17.46 20.87
CA GLN A 147 0.56 17.91 19.70
C GLN A 147 0.97 17.09 18.49
N THR A 148 0.04 16.91 17.55
CA THR A 148 0.27 16.27 16.27
C THR A 148 1.51 16.85 15.62
N GLY A 149 2.60 16.06 15.59
CA GLY A 149 3.77 16.40 14.78
C GLY A 149 3.32 16.61 13.33
N ASP A 150 4.06 17.43 12.60
CA ASP A 150 3.81 17.60 11.18
C ASP A 150 4.03 16.25 10.45
N TYR A 151 2.95 15.68 9.90
CA TYR A 151 2.98 14.42 9.16
C TYR A 151 4.06 14.41 8.08
N GLU A 152 4.16 15.50 7.31
CA GLU A 152 5.18 15.63 6.27
C GLU A 152 6.60 15.59 6.87
N GLN A 153 6.82 16.25 7.99
CA GLN A 153 8.12 16.27 8.67
C GLN A 153 8.50 14.87 9.20
N GLU A 154 7.58 14.14 9.79
CA GLU A 154 7.85 12.79 10.32
C GLU A 154 8.07 11.77 9.21
N LEU A 155 7.27 11.83 8.13
CA LEU A 155 7.48 11.03 6.94
C LEU A 155 8.82 11.34 6.28
N ARG A 156 9.14 12.62 6.10
CA ARG A 156 10.41 13.06 5.55
C ARG A 156 11.60 12.57 6.39
N THR A 157 11.50 12.70 7.71
CA THR A 157 12.55 12.22 8.62
C THR A 157 12.80 10.73 8.45
N THR A 158 11.73 9.93 8.37
CA THR A 158 11.81 8.48 8.16
C THR A 158 12.42 8.16 6.80
N VAL A 159 11.90 8.72 5.71
CA VAL A 159 12.35 8.43 4.35
C VAL A 159 13.80 8.89 4.14
N CYS A 160 14.18 10.09 4.58
CA CYS A 160 15.55 10.58 4.44
C CYS A 160 16.57 9.76 5.27
N ARG A 161 16.17 9.13 6.37
CA ARG A 161 17.04 8.19 7.09
C ARG A 161 17.21 6.88 6.31
N LEU A 162 16.14 6.33 5.78
CA LEU A 162 16.16 5.11 4.96
C LEU A 162 17.00 5.26 3.69
N THR A 163 16.92 6.40 3.01
CA THR A 163 17.70 6.64 1.78
C THR A 163 19.21 6.77 2.00
N ARG A 164 19.68 6.93 3.25
CA ARG A 164 21.10 6.85 3.58
C ARG A 164 21.66 5.44 3.47
N THR A 165 20.82 4.44 3.68
CA THR A 165 21.22 3.03 3.74
C THR A 165 20.87 2.24 2.49
N ARG A 166 19.88 2.69 1.68
CA ARG A 166 19.41 1.96 0.50
C ARG A 166 18.61 2.84 -0.46
N LYS A 167 18.37 2.35 -1.66
CA LYS A 167 17.42 2.97 -2.59
C LYS A 167 15.99 2.78 -2.07
N VAL A 168 15.21 3.84 -2.03
CA VAL A 168 13.84 3.83 -1.51
C VAL A 168 12.86 4.20 -2.62
N PHE A 169 11.82 3.41 -2.76
CA PHE A 169 10.67 3.65 -3.61
C PHE A 169 9.43 3.87 -2.73
N LEU A 170 8.60 4.84 -3.11
CA LEU A 170 7.32 5.15 -2.48
C LEU A 170 6.22 5.03 -3.52
N THR A 171 5.08 4.44 -3.20
CA THR A 171 3.91 4.53 -4.08
C THR A 171 3.14 5.82 -3.82
N ALA A 172 2.69 6.51 -4.87
CA ALA A 172 1.73 7.59 -4.71
C ALA A 172 0.34 7.04 -4.32
N PRO A 173 -0.57 7.90 -3.78
CA PRO A 173 -1.93 7.50 -3.45
C PRO A 173 -2.68 6.89 -4.63
N LEU A 174 -3.43 5.81 -4.37
CA LEU A 174 -4.39 5.25 -5.33
C LEU A 174 -5.66 6.12 -5.39
N PRO A 175 -6.37 6.14 -6.52
CA PRO A 175 -7.74 6.63 -6.56
C PRO A 175 -8.61 5.89 -5.54
N THR A 176 -9.50 6.62 -4.86
CA THR A 176 -10.50 6.07 -3.95
C THR A 176 -11.89 6.29 -4.51
N PHE A 177 -12.86 5.48 -4.11
CA PHE A 177 -14.24 5.56 -4.58
C PHE A 177 -15.18 5.79 -3.39
N ARG A 178 -16.33 6.43 -3.65
CA ARG A 178 -17.35 6.67 -2.61
C ARG A 178 -18.16 5.43 -2.26
N VAL A 179 -18.09 4.40 -3.10
CA VAL A 179 -18.82 3.15 -2.97
C VAL A 179 -17.87 1.97 -2.84
N ARG A 180 -18.34 0.88 -2.26
CA ARG A 180 -17.64 -0.40 -2.25
C ARG A 180 -17.77 -1.02 -3.63
N VAL A 181 -16.75 -0.87 -4.45
CA VAL A 181 -16.81 -1.12 -5.90
C VAL A 181 -17.35 -2.50 -6.23
N ALA A 182 -16.77 -3.57 -5.70
CA ALA A 182 -17.18 -4.93 -6.02
C ALA A 182 -18.65 -5.21 -5.63
N GLU A 183 -19.05 -4.82 -4.42
CA GLU A 183 -20.40 -5.04 -3.91
C GLU A 183 -21.43 -4.21 -4.67
N THR A 184 -21.11 -2.93 -4.96
CA THR A 184 -22.01 -2.03 -5.71
C THR A 184 -22.21 -2.53 -7.12
N LEU A 185 -21.12 -2.88 -7.82
CA LEU A 185 -21.22 -3.40 -9.20
C LEU A 185 -22.04 -4.70 -9.22
N ALA A 186 -21.81 -5.63 -8.28
CA ALA A 186 -22.60 -6.86 -8.20
C ALA A 186 -24.10 -6.59 -8.00
N ALA A 187 -24.45 -5.65 -7.11
CA ALA A 187 -25.83 -5.25 -6.88
C ALA A 187 -26.45 -4.61 -8.13
N ASP A 188 -25.75 -3.69 -8.78
CA ASP A 188 -26.23 -3.02 -9.98
C ASP A 188 -26.49 -4.01 -11.12
N LEU A 189 -25.61 -5.00 -11.31
CA LEU A 189 -25.76 -6.03 -12.33
C LEU A 189 -26.93 -6.99 -12.06
N VAL A 190 -27.38 -7.14 -10.83
CA VAL A 190 -28.60 -7.91 -10.49
C VAL A 190 -29.85 -7.22 -11.08
N PHE A 191 -29.89 -5.89 -11.01
CA PHE A 191 -31.06 -5.11 -11.46
C PHE A 191 -30.93 -4.65 -12.92
N ASN A 192 -29.72 -4.41 -13.39
CA ASN A 192 -29.43 -3.95 -14.74
C ASN A 192 -28.12 -4.57 -15.26
N ARG A 193 -28.23 -5.58 -16.14
CA ARG A 193 -27.05 -6.26 -16.71
C ARG A 193 -26.13 -5.36 -17.55
N ASN A 194 -26.63 -4.21 -17.99
CA ASN A 194 -25.87 -3.20 -18.69
C ASN A 194 -25.48 -2.04 -17.78
N ALA A 195 -25.41 -2.27 -16.44
CA ALA A 195 -24.94 -1.27 -15.49
C ALA A 195 -23.55 -0.75 -15.93
N PRO A 196 -23.32 0.58 -15.86
CA PRO A 196 -22.03 1.13 -16.25
C PRO A 196 -20.92 0.69 -15.28
N ASP A 197 -19.72 0.60 -15.80
CA ASP A 197 -18.53 0.44 -14.96
C ASP A 197 -18.37 1.60 -13.97
N ILE A 198 -17.92 1.28 -12.76
CA ILE A 198 -17.64 2.27 -11.72
C ILE A 198 -16.34 3.00 -12.08
N SER A 199 -16.42 4.31 -12.23
CA SER A 199 -15.26 5.14 -12.59
C SER A 199 -15.42 6.57 -12.08
N LYS A 200 -14.32 7.34 -12.10
CA LYS A 200 -14.32 8.78 -11.83
C LYS A 200 -13.25 9.51 -12.67
N PRO A 201 -13.36 10.82 -12.90
CA PRO A 201 -12.32 11.59 -13.57
C PRO A 201 -11.01 11.60 -12.77
N LEU A 202 -9.85 11.56 -13.46
CA LEU A 202 -8.54 11.73 -12.84
C LEU A 202 -8.42 13.07 -12.09
N SER A 203 -9.06 14.13 -12.61
CA SER A 203 -9.09 15.44 -11.95
C SER A 203 -9.74 15.39 -10.57
N GLU A 204 -10.76 14.56 -10.36
CA GLU A 204 -11.38 14.35 -9.06
C GLU A 204 -10.40 13.69 -8.09
N HIS A 205 -9.69 12.64 -8.51
CA HIS A 205 -8.66 12.00 -7.72
C HIS A 205 -7.55 13.00 -7.32
N ILE A 206 -7.07 13.82 -8.26
CA ILE A 206 -6.03 14.80 -7.98
C ILE A 206 -6.50 15.84 -6.95
N ILE A 207 -7.73 16.34 -7.08
CA ILE A 207 -8.30 17.32 -6.13
C ILE A 207 -8.48 16.69 -4.75
N GLU A 208 -9.03 15.48 -4.69
CA GLU A 208 -9.28 14.78 -3.41
C GLU A 208 -7.99 14.47 -2.65
N HIS A 209 -6.88 14.22 -3.35
CA HIS A 209 -5.62 13.78 -2.77
C HIS A 209 -4.44 14.74 -3.03
N ASP A 210 -4.73 16.00 -3.34
CA ASP A 210 -3.69 17.02 -3.64
C ASP A 210 -2.65 17.12 -2.53
N ARG A 211 -3.11 17.15 -1.27
CA ARG A 211 -2.23 17.26 -0.11
C ARG A 211 -1.27 16.08 -0.02
N GLU A 212 -1.76 14.87 -0.14
CA GLU A 212 -0.97 13.64 -0.05
C GLU A 212 0.00 13.52 -1.23
N ILE A 213 -0.49 13.73 -2.45
CA ILE A 213 0.33 13.69 -3.67
C ILE A 213 1.45 14.73 -3.59
N SER A 214 1.13 15.96 -3.18
CA SER A 214 2.10 17.04 -3.05
C SER A 214 3.12 16.75 -1.94
N THR A 215 2.69 16.23 -0.79
CA THR A 215 3.57 15.78 0.30
C THR A 215 4.52 14.69 -0.17
N MET A 216 4.01 13.66 -0.83
CA MET A 216 4.83 12.55 -1.34
C MET A 216 5.88 13.02 -2.35
N LYS A 217 5.52 13.93 -3.25
CA LYS A 217 6.46 14.55 -4.21
C LYS A 217 7.57 15.33 -3.51
N ARG A 218 7.22 16.16 -2.51
CA ARG A 218 8.22 16.92 -1.74
C ARG A 218 9.14 16.01 -0.95
N VAL A 219 8.61 15.02 -0.26
CA VAL A 219 9.40 14.06 0.53
C VAL A 219 10.31 13.23 -0.38
N ALA A 220 9.81 12.69 -1.48
CA ALA A 220 10.63 11.93 -2.42
C ALA A 220 11.78 12.77 -2.97
N SER A 221 11.50 13.99 -3.44
CA SER A 221 12.50 14.91 -3.97
C SER A 221 13.54 15.30 -2.92
N ALA A 222 13.11 15.65 -1.70
CA ALA A 222 14.00 16.09 -0.64
C ALA A 222 14.93 14.99 -0.12
N CYS A 223 14.49 13.73 -0.18
CA CYS A 223 15.24 12.58 0.36
C CYS A 223 15.96 11.76 -0.72
N GLY A 224 15.78 12.05 -2.02
CA GLY A 224 16.33 11.24 -3.10
C GLY A 224 15.63 9.87 -3.22
N ALA A 225 14.37 9.76 -2.79
CA ALA A 225 13.54 8.59 -3.02
C ALA A 225 12.84 8.68 -4.39
N VAL A 226 12.43 7.53 -4.92
CA VAL A 226 11.69 7.44 -6.19
C VAL A 226 10.21 7.31 -5.89
N LEU A 227 9.38 8.21 -6.42
CA LEU A 227 7.93 8.12 -6.32
C LEU A 227 7.38 7.33 -7.51
N LEU A 228 6.73 6.21 -7.25
CA LEU A 228 6.02 5.39 -8.21
C LEU A 228 4.58 5.88 -8.30
N ASP A 229 4.16 6.30 -9.49
CA ASP A 229 2.81 6.81 -9.73
C ASP A 229 1.93 5.73 -10.38
N PRO A 230 0.89 5.24 -9.70
CA PRO A 230 -0.04 4.25 -10.24
C PRO A 230 -1.07 4.86 -11.22
N THR A 231 -1.23 6.19 -11.24
CA THR A 231 -2.35 6.84 -11.98
C THR A 231 -2.35 6.56 -13.48
N PRO A 232 -1.22 6.49 -14.21
CA PRO A 232 -1.26 6.16 -15.63
C PRO A 232 -1.86 4.77 -15.94
N LEU A 233 -1.75 3.83 -14.99
CA LEU A 233 -2.22 2.45 -15.15
C LEU A 233 -3.65 2.24 -14.65
N ILE A 234 -4.06 2.98 -13.63
CA ILE A 234 -5.41 2.90 -13.04
C ILE A 234 -6.36 3.92 -13.68
N CYS A 235 -5.83 5.04 -14.18
CA CYS A 235 -6.62 6.13 -14.77
C CYS A 235 -6.27 6.35 -16.26
N PRO A 236 -6.36 5.32 -17.13
CA PRO A 236 -6.06 5.49 -18.54
C PRO A 236 -6.98 6.57 -19.16
N GLN A 237 -6.39 7.38 -20.04
CA GLN A 237 -7.11 8.45 -20.75
C GLN A 237 -7.84 9.45 -19.81
N GLY A 238 -7.34 9.63 -18.58
CA GLY A 238 -7.90 10.57 -17.62
C GLY A 238 -9.15 10.08 -16.87
N VAL A 239 -9.46 8.78 -16.94
CA VAL A 239 -10.58 8.15 -16.23
C VAL A 239 -10.07 7.06 -15.30
N CYS A 240 -10.19 7.29 -13.99
CA CYS A 240 -9.84 6.31 -12.97
C CYS A 240 -10.91 5.22 -12.89
N LYS A 241 -10.51 3.98 -13.11
CA LYS A 241 -11.42 2.83 -13.18
C LYS A 241 -11.51 2.12 -11.84
N GLY A 242 -12.72 2.02 -11.30
CA GLY A 242 -13.07 1.14 -10.19
C GLY A 242 -13.36 -0.26 -10.68
N SER A 243 -14.03 -0.38 -11.84
CA SER A 243 -14.23 -1.61 -12.59
C SER A 243 -13.92 -1.41 -14.07
N ASP A 244 -13.80 -2.48 -14.82
CA ASP A 244 -13.55 -2.48 -16.27
C ASP A 244 -14.19 -3.70 -16.91
N GLN A 245 -15.12 -3.48 -17.84
CA GLN A 245 -15.92 -4.54 -18.45
C GLN A 245 -16.61 -5.45 -17.40
N HIS A 246 -17.22 -4.82 -16.41
CA HIS A 246 -17.87 -5.45 -15.25
C HIS A 246 -16.95 -6.30 -14.36
N VAL A 247 -15.64 -6.19 -14.52
CA VAL A 247 -14.65 -6.79 -13.62
C VAL A 247 -14.18 -5.77 -12.59
N PRO A 248 -14.42 -5.94 -11.28
CA PRO A 248 -13.95 -5.04 -10.25
C PRO A 248 -12.42 -4.98 -10.20
N ILE A 249 -11.87 -3.78 -10.25
CA ILE A 249 -10.45 -3.50 -10.00
C ILE A 249 -10.22 -3.29 -8.50
N TYR A 250 -11.24 -2.80 -7.81
CA TYR A 250 -11.23 -2.59 -6.36
C TYR A 250 -12.21 -3.54 -5.66
N LYS A 251 -11.80 -4.10 -4.53
CA LYS A 251 -12.67 -4.92 -3.69
C LYS A 251 -13.62 -4.09 -2.82
N ASP A 252 -13.18 -2.89 -2.45
CA ASP A 252 -13.92 -1.92 -1.63
C ASP A 252 -13.70 -0.49 -2.16
N GLN A 253 -13.68 0.53 -1.29
CA GLN A 253 -13.51 1.93 -1.70
C GLN A 253 -12.09 2.29 -2.11
N HIS A 254 -11.06 1.59 -1.60
CA HIS A 254 -9.66 1.99 -1.75
C HIS A 254 -8.66 0.84 -1.91
N HIS A 255 -9.02 -0.40 -1.58
CA HIS A 255 -8.14 -1.54 -1.79
C HIS A 255 -8.37 -2.16 -3.17
N LEU A 256 -7.30 -2.39 -3.90
CA LEU A 256 -7.36 -3.20 -5.12
C LEU A 256 -7.75 -4.65 -4.80
N THR A 257 -8.40 -5.32 -5.74
CA THR A 257 -8.43 -6.78 -5.79
C THR A 257 -7.04 -7.31 -6.13
N ALA A 258 -6.70 -8.54 -5.76
CA ALA A 258 -5.43 -9.16 -6.17
C ALA A 258 -5.30 -9.18 -7.71
N THR A 259 -6.39 -9.51 -8.41
CA THR A 259 -6.47 -9.48 -9.88
C THR A 259 -6.32 -8.05 -10.41
N GLY A 260 -7.02 -7.06 -9.83
CA GLY A 260 -6.95 -5.66 -10.25
C GLY A 260 -5.54 -5.06 -10.06
N ALA A 261 -4.84 -5.47 -9.02
CA ALA A 261 -3.48 -5.03 -8.72
C ALA A 261 -2.48 -5.41 -9.82
N THR A 262 -2.70 -6.51 -10.57
CA THR A 262 -1.79 -6.94 -11.65
C THR A 262 -1.61 -5.88 -12.74
N ARG A 263 -2.54 -4.92 -12.85
CA ARG A 263 -2.39 -3.74 -13.73
C ARG A 263 -1.16 -2.89 -13.36
N LEU A 264 -0.71 -2.95 -12.10
CA LEU A 264 0.47 -2.22 -11.60
C LEU A 264 1.79 -2.94 -11.82
N THR A 265 1.79 -4.18 -12.32
CA THR A 265 3.02 -4.96 -12.58
C THR A 265 4.06 -4.20 -13.41
N PRO A 266 3.70 -3.45 -14.49
CA PRO A 266 4.70 -2.67 -15.26
C PRO A 266 5.37 -1.57 -14.42
N MET A 267 4.64 -0.92 -13.49
CA MET A 267 5.20 0.07 -12.59
C MET A 267 6.24 -0.56 -11.66
N PHE A 268 5.94 -1.70 -11.06
CA PHE A 268 6.88 -2.38 -10.16
C PHE A 268 8.09 -2.97 -10.88
N ARG A 269 7.97 -3.39 -12.16
CA ARG A 269 9.12 -3.83 -12.98
C ARG A 269 10.19 -2.75 -13.13
N SER A 270 9.80 -1.47 -13.12
CA SER A 270 10.76 -0.37 -13.22
C SER A 270 11.76 -0.32 -12.05
N ILE A 271 11.43 -0.91 -10.90
CA ILE A 271 12.32 -1.02 -9.74
C ILE A 271 13.58 -1.80 -10.11
N PHE A 272 13.42 -2.89 -10.88
CA PHE A 272 14.49 -3.82 -11.22
C PHE A 272 15.29 -3.39 -12.45
N VAL A 273 14.71 -2.58 -13.34
CA VAL A 273 15.41 -2.07 -14.54
C VAL A 273 16.37 -0.93 -14.18
N ALA A 274 16.03 -0.12 -13.20
CA ALA A 274 16.84 1.04 -12.77
C ALA A 274 18.04 0.67 -11.87
N SER A 275 18.33 -0.62 -11.69
CA SER A 275 19.38 -1.14 -10.79
C SER A 275 20.63 -1.66 -11.54
N HIS A 276 20.68 -1.44 -12.88
CA HIS A 276 21.82 -1.79 -13.76
C HIS A 276 22.51 -0.53 -14.32
#